data_b1401fa66b8bfd55127ce5029c3f9d21
#
_entry.id   b1401fa66b8bfd55127ce5029c3f9d21
#
_cell.length_a   1.000
_cell.length_b   1.000
_cell.length_c   1.000
_cell.angle_alpha   90.00
_cell.angle_beta   90.00
_cell.angle_gamma   90.00
#
_symmetry.space_group_name_H-M   'P 1'
#
loop_
_entity.id
_entity.type
_entity.pdbx_description
1 polymer ?
#
loop_
_entity_poly.entity_id
_entity_poly.type
_entity_poly.pdbx_seq_one_letter_code
_entity_poly.pdbx_strand_id
1 'polypeptide(L)'
;MLNKIVLMGRLTAKPDVIKCDNSDNRYTRFTIAVERNYKSGDEKITDFINCTAWNSTAIFISKFFDKGNMIAVSGELNIDNYTDKDGKNRTSANVHVSDVSFTGERFEPQNEPPKKSNNRYKGYR
;
A
#
# COMPACT_ATOMS: atom_id res chain seq x y z
N MET A 1 9.72 15.88 17.17
CA MET A 1 8.74 14.85 17.54
C MET A 1 8.88 13.65 16.65
N LEU A 2 8.47 12.49 17.14
CA LEU A 2 8.59 11.26 16.37
C LEU A 2 7.21 10.83 15.87
N ASN A 3 7.10 10.61 14.56
CA ASN A 3 5.89 10.10 13.93
C ASN A 3 6.33 9.09 12.87
N LYS A 4 6.31 7.81 13.23
CA LYS A 4 6.80 6.75 12.35
C LYS A 4 5.83 5.59 12.38
N ILE A 5 5.42 5.13 11.22
CA ILE A 5 4.54 3.97 11.08
C ILE A 5 5.15 3.03 10.06
N VAL A 6 5.09 1.74 10.36
CA VAL A 6 5.60 0.69 9.46
C VAL A 6 4.49 -0.35 9.35
N LEU A 7 4.09 -0.65 8.12
CA LEU A 7 2.99 -1.56 7.86
C LEU A 7 3.33 -2.51 6.73
N MET A 8 2.75 -3.69 6.79
CA MET A 8 2.81 -4.64 5.71
C MET A 8 1.41 -5.20 5.50
N GLY A 9 0.93 -5.18 4.25
CA GLY A 9 -0.40 -5.65 3.94
C GLY A 9 -0.57 -5.85 2.45
N ARG A 10 -1.77 -6.25 2.03
CA ARG A 10 -2.07 -6.51 0.63
C ARG A 10 -2.82 -5.35 0.02
N LEU A 11 -2.43 -5.01 -1.20
CA LEU A 11 -3.12 -3.98 -1.95
C LEU A 11 -4.53 -4.45 -2.33
N THR A 12 -5.50 -3.59 -2.10
CA THR A 12 -6.90 -3.90 -2.41
C THR A 12 -7.26 -3.59 -3.86
N ALA A 13 -6.43 -2.79 -4.54
CA ALA A 13 -6.63 -2.42 -5.93
C ALA A 13 -5.27 -2.04 -6.52
N LYS A 14 -5.21 -1.97 -7.84
CA LYS A 14 -4.00 -1.54 -8.51
C LYS A 14 -3.77 -0.05 -8.24
N PRO A 15 -2.58 0.35 -7.77
CA PRO A 15 -2.30 1.77 -7.55
C PRO A 15 -2.10 2.50 -8.88
N ASP A 16 -2.77 3.63 -9.05
CA ASP A 16 -2.66 4.46 -10.24
C ASP A 16 -2.01 5.78 -9.87
N VAL A 17 -1.13 6.26 -10.75
CA VAL A 17 -0.49 7.55 -10.57
C VAL A 17 -1.37 8.64 -11.14
N ILE A 18 -1.59 9.69 -10.34
CA ILE A 18 -2.40 10.84 -10.73
C ILE A 18 -1.49 12.06 -10.73
N LYS A 19 -1.55 12.82 -11.82
CA LYS A 19 -0.81 14.08 -11.90
C LYS A 19 -1.65 15.22 -11.36
N CYS A 20 -1.03 16.08 -10.56
CA CYS A 20 -1.71 17.27 -10.06
C CYS A 20 -1.97 18.28 -11.18
N ASP A 21 -3.10 18.98 -11.10
CA ASP A 21 -3.52 19.87 -12.20
C ASP A 21 -2.58 21.04 -12.46
N ASN A 22 -2.02 21.60 -11.41
CA ASN A 22 -1.23 22.83 -11.53
C ASN A 22 0.24 22.65 -11.21
N SER A 23 0.73 21.41 -11.21
CA SER A 23 2.13 21.16 -10.92
C SER A 23 2.57 19.85 -11.56
N ASP A 24 3.87 19.60 -11.53
CA ASP A 24 4.41 18.34 -12.03
C ASP A 24 4.38 17.24 -10.98
N ASN A 25 3.85 17.51 -9.80
CA ASN A 25 3.75 16.52 -8.75
C ASN A 25 2.76 15.43 -9.10
N ARG A 26 3.11 14.22 -8.74
CA ARG A 26 2.28 13.04 -8.97
C ARG A 26 2.10 12.32 -7.66
N TYR A 27 0.95 11.67 -7.52
CA TYR A 27 0.68 10.91 -6.31
C TYR A 27 -0.12 9.67 -6.65
N THR A 28 -0.14 8.72 -5.73
CA THR A 28 -1.03 7.60 -5.79
C THR A 28 -1.66 7.40 -4.43
N ARG A 29 -2.94 7.06 -4.43
CA ARG A 29 -3.66 6.67 -3.22
C ARG A 29 -3.98 5.21 -3.33
N PHE A 30 -3.74 4.50 -2.26
CA PHE A 30 -4.03 3.07 -2.25
C PHE A 30 -4.41 2.64 -0.84
N THR A 31 -5.08 1.50 -0.78
CA THR A 31 -5.51 0.94 0.50
C THR A 31 -4.84 -0.41 0.66
N ILE A 32 -4.31 -0.65 1.84
CA ILE A 32 -3.74 -1.94 2.17
C ILE A 32 -4.60 -2.63 3.21
N ALA A 33 -4.74 -3.95 3.06
CA ALA A 33 -5.46 -4.79 4.00
C ALA A 33 -4.44 -5.42 4.93
N VAL A 34 -4.52 -5.06 6.21
CA VAL A 34 -3.58 -5.53 7.23
C VAL A 34 -4.34 -6.40 8.21
N GLU A 35 -3.99 -7.66 8.28
CA GLU A 35 -4.62 -8.57 9.21
C GLU A 35 -4.01 -8.40 10.60
N ARG A 36 -4.87 -8.40 11.61
CA ARG A 36 -4.37 -8.32 12.97
C ARG A 36 -3.73 -9.65 13.37
N ASN A 37 -2.78 -9.58 14.29
CA ASN A 37 -2.04 -10.76 14.73
C ASN A 37 -2.85 -11.70 15.63
N TYR A 38 -4.06 -11.31 16.03
CA TYR A 38 -4.93 -12.13 16.86
C TYR A 38 -6.30 -12.22 16.22
N LYS A 39 -7.05 -13.23 16.64
CA LYS A 39 -8.42 -13.43 16.20
C LYS A 39 -9.38 -13.03 17.29
N SER A 40 -10.54 -12.52 16.90
CA SER A 40 -11.66 -12.31 17.80
C SER A 40 -12.62 -13.48 17.61
N GLY A 41 -12.55 -14.48 18.53
CA GLY A 41 -13.29 -15.72 18.33
C GLY A 41 -12.69 -16.50 17.16
N ASP A 42 -13.53 -16.91 16.23
CA ASP A 42 -13.10 -17.63 15.03
C ASP A 42 -12.87 -16.70 13.84
N GLU A 43 -13.01 -15.39 14.03
CA GLU A 43 -12.90 -14.44 12.92
C GLU A 43 -11.59 -13.73 12.90
N LYS A 44 -11.04 -13.60 11.70
CA LYS A 44 -9.88 -12.75 11.46
C LYS A 44 -10.35 -11.32 11.32
N ILE A 45 -9.61 -10.41 11.93
CA ILE A 45 -9.90 -8.98 11.83
C ILE A 45 -8.89 -8.36 10.86
N THR A 46 -9.40 -7.66 9.86
CA THR A 46 -8.59 -6.98 8.88
C THR A 46 -8.85 -5.49 8.94
N ASP A 47 -7.79 -4.71 9.03
CA ASP A 47 -7.90 -3.26 8.97
C ASP A 47 -7.53 -2.79 7.57
N PHE A 48 -8.35 -1.88 7.03
CA PHE A 48 -8.09 -1.30 5.71
C PHE A 48 -7.53 0.09 5.93
N ILE A 49 -6.27 0.27 5.52
CA ILE A 49 -5.52 1.47 5.84
C ILE A 49 -5.23 2.25 4.57
N ASN A 50 -5.63 3.51 4.56
CA ASN A 50 -5.43 4.39 3.43
C ASN A 50 -4.02 4.95 3.44
N CYS A 51 -3.37 4.91 2.28
CA CYS A 51 -2.00 5.35 2.11
C CYS A 51 -1.91 6.30 0.93
N THR A 52 -0.97 7.23 1.00
CA THR A 52 -0.67 8.14 -0.10
C THR A 52 0.84 8.18 -0.29
N ALA A 53 1.28 8.10 -1.53
CA ALA A 53 2.69 8.24 -1.87
C ALA A 53 2.82 9.29 -2.96
N TRP A 54 3.97 9.97 -3.00
CA TRP A 54 4.20 11.10 -3.89
C TRP A 54 5.39 10.84 -4.82
N ASN A 55 5.30 11.39 -6.01
CA ASN A 55 6.38 11.50 -6.99
C ASN A 55 7.09 10.17 -7.26
N SER A 56 8.38 10.08 -7.05
CA SER A 56 9.13 8.87 -7.39
C SER A 56 8.62 7.64 -6.65
N THR A 57 8.18 7.79 -5.42
CA THR A 57 7.61 6.68 -4.65
C THR A 57 6.30 6.21 -5.27
N ALA A 58 5.46 7.15 -5.69
CA ALA A 58 4.19 6.82 -6.34
C ALA A 58 4.43 6.07 -7.65
N ILE A 59 5.38 6.54 -8.44
CA ILE A 59 5.72 5.91 -9.72
C ILE A 59 6.25 4.50 -9.49
N PHE A 60 7.12 4.34 -8.50
CA PHE A 60 7.67 3.03 -8.16
C PHE A 60 6.56 2.04 -7.78
N ILE A 61 5.63 2.47 -6.93
CA ILE A 61 4.54 1.62 -6.48
C ILE A 61 3.66 1.19 -7.65
N SER A 62 3.28 2.15 -8.51
CA SER A 62 2.40 1.83 -9.63
C SER A 62 3.07 0.90 -10.64
N LYS A 63 4.39 0.95 -10.72
CA LYS A 63 5.14 0.18 -11.69
C LYS A 63 5.36 -1.27 -11.27
N PHE A 64 5.56 -1.50 -9.97
CA PHE A 64 6.00 -2.79 -9.46
C PHE A 64 4.97 -3.53 -8.60
N PHE A 65 3.84 -2.91 -8.30
CA PHE A 65 2.83 -3.54 -7.44
C PHE A 65 1.47 -3.53 -8.12
N ASP A 66 0.70 -4.57 -7.87
CA ASP A 66 -0.63 -4.73 -8.43
C ASP A 66 -1.60 -5.17 -7.33
N LYS A 67 -2.87 -5.24 -7.66
CA LYS A 67 -3.90 -5.72 -6.75
C LYS A 67 -3.52 -7.07 -6.18
N GLY A 68 -3.64 -7.21 -4.88
CA GLY A 68 -3.36 -8.46 -4.19
C GLY A 68 -1.91 -8.66 -3.78
N ASN A 69 -0.99 -7.83 -4.27
CA ASN A 69 0.40 -7.94 -3.88
C ASN A 69 0.60 -7.52 -2.43
N MET A 70 1.53 -8.18 -1.78
CA MET A 70 1.98 -7.78 -0.46
C MET A 70 2.97 -6.63 -0.60
N ILE A 71 2.79 -5.58 0.17
CA ILE A 71 3.65 -4.40 0.14
C ILE A 71 4.02 -4.01 1.56
N ALA A 72 5.26 -3.62 1.76
CA ALA A 72 5.73 -3.08 3.02
C ALA A 72 5.97 -1.58 2.85
N VAL A 73 5.36 -0.79 3.71
CA VAL A 73 5.46 0.67 3.63
C VAL A 73 5.91 1.22 4.96
N SER A 74 6.65 2.33 4.92
CA SER A 74 6.96 3.10 6.10
C SER A 74 6.75 4.57 5.81
N GLY A 75 6.38 5.31 6.83
CA GLY A 75 6.10 6.73 6.67
C GLY A 75 5.59 7.32 7.96
N GLU A 76 4.67 8.26 7.83
CA GLU A 76 4.09 8.92 8.98
C GLU A 76 2.58 8.87 8.92
N LEU A 77 1.96 8.91 10.09
CA LEU A 77 0.51 8.91 10.20
C LEU A 77 0.00 10.33 10.24
N ASN A 78 -0.90 10.64 9.32
CA ASN A 78 -1.56 11.95 9.27
C ASN A 78 -3.03 11.75 9.58
N ILE A 79 -3.58 12.65 10.39
CA ILE A 79 -5.00 12.64 10.73
C ILE A 79 -5.62 13.87 10.08
N ASP A 80 -6.59 13.64 9.21
CA ASP A 80 -7.31 14.72 8.53
C ASP A 80 -8.67 14.90 9.18
N ASN A 81 -9.02 16.14 9.46
CA ASN A 81 -10.31 16.51 10.01
C ASN A 81 -11.16 17.11 8.90
N TYR A 82 -12.41 16.65 8.80
CA TYR A 82 -13.31 17.18 7.78
C TYR A 82 -14.74 17.14 8.31
N THR A 83 -15.61 17.89 7.62
CA THR A 83 -17.03 17.92 7.94
C THR A 83 -17.78 17.16 6.84
N ASP A 84 -18.58 16.18 7.24
CA ASP A 84 -19.33 15.40 6.27
C ASP A 84 -20.57 16.14 5.78
N LYS A 85 -21.34 15.49 4.91
CA LYS A 85 -22.53 16.07 4.31
C LYS A 85 -23.61 16.41 5.34
N ASP A 86 -23.60 15.73 6.46
CA ASP A 86 -24.56 15.94 7.53
C ASP A 86 -24.11 16.99 8.53
N GLY A 87 -22.99 17.64 8.28
CA GLY A 87 -22.45 18.67 9.16
C GLY A 87 -21.71 18.14 10.37
N LYS A 88 -21.44 16.83 10.41
CA LYS A 88 -20.69 16.24 11.53
C LYS A 88 -19.22 16.31 11.28
N ASN A 89 -18.46 16.56 12.36
CA ASN A 89 -17.01 16.52 12.30
C ASN A 89 -16.53 15.09 12.25
N ARG A 90 -15.66 14.78 11.29
CA ARG A 90 -15.09 13.45 11.10
C ARG A 90 -13.59 13.53 11.04
N THR A 91 -12.96 12.40 11.32
CA THR A 91 -11.51 12.26 11.17
C THR A 91 -11.21 11.10 10.24
N SER A 92 -10.11 11.23 9.51
CA SER A 92 -9.64 10.19 8.60
C SER A 92 -8.15 10.01 8.83
N ALA A 93 -7.74 8.77 9.02
CA ALA A 93 -6.32 8.44 9.18
C ALA A 93 -5.75 8.09 7.81
N ASN A 94 -4.58 8.63 7.51
CA ASN A 94 -3.90 8.40 6.24
C ASN A 94 -2.40 8.25 6.50
N VAL A 95 -1.81 7.24 5.88
CA VAL A 95 -0.37 7.02 6.00
C VAL A 95 0.32 7.70 4.82
N HIS A 96 1.19 8.64 5.12
CA HIS A 96 2.00 9.29 4.10
C HIS A 96 3.28 8.46 3.93
N VAL A 97 3.36 7.73 2.83
CA VAL A 97 4.40 6.74 2.60
C VAL A 97 5.68 7.41 2.13
N SER A 98 6.78 7.17 2.83
CA SER A 98 8.10 7.67 2.43
C SER A 98 8.96 6.58 1.80
N ASP A 99 8.81 5.34 2.27
CA ASP A 99 9.59 4.22 1.76
C ASP A 99 8.73 3.00 1.51
N VAL A 100 9.08 2.25 0.48
CA VAL A 100 8.37 1.04 0.09
C VAL A 100 9.39 -0.07 -0.10
N SER A 101 9.05 -1.27 0.35
CA SER A 101 9.92 -2.43 0.20
C SER A 101 9.13 -3.63 -0.31
N PHE A 102 9.80 -4.47 -1.06
CA PHE A 102 9.26 -5.76 -1.44
C PHE A 102 9.32 -6.69 -0.23
N THR A 103 8.34 -7.58 -0.17
CA THR A 103 8.25 -8.51 0.96
C THR A 103 8.85 -9.87 0.68
N GLY A 104 9.30 -10.08 -0.55
CA GLY A 104 9.77 -11.40 -0.98
C GLY A 104 8.67 -12.29 -1.51
N GLU A 105 7.42 -11.85 -1.42
CA GLU A 105 6.31 -12.61 -1.98
C GLU A 105 6.36 -12.54 -3.50
N ARG A 106 6.20 -13.69 -4.14
CA ARG A 106 6.16 -13.75 -5.58
C ARG A 106 4.72 -13.63 -6.06
N PHE A 107 4.47 -12.69 -6.96
CA PHE A 107 3.19 -12.57 -7.61
C PHE A 107 3.25 -13.23 -8.97
N GLU A 108 2.31 -14.15 -9.24
CA GLU A 108 2.20 -14.79 -10.54
C GLU A 108 0.84 -14.48 -11.14
N PRO A 109 0.81 -13.83 -12.30
CA PRO A 109 -0.46 -13.59 -12.97
C PRO A 109 -1.12 -14.92 -13.33
N GLN A 110 -2.42 -15.00 -13.12
CA GLN A 110 -3.14 -16.26 -13.30
C GLN A 110 -3.13 -16.79 -14.73
N ASN A 111 -2.93 -15.92 -15.69
CA ASN A 111 -3.02 -16.29 -17.09
C ASN A 111 -1.68 -16.60 -17.74
N GLU A 112 -0.60 -16.57 -16.96
CA GLU A 112 0.70 -16.93 -17.50
C GLU A 112 1.00 -18.40 -17.24
N PRO A 113 1.58 -19.09 -18.23
CA PRO A 113 2.06 -20.44 -17.96
C PRO A 113 3.19 -20.40 -16.93
N PRO A 114 3.34 -21.45 -16.13
CA PRO A 114 4.44 -21.47 -15.15
C PRO A 114 5.76 -21.31 -15.86
N LYS A 115 6.55 -20.37 -15.42
CA LYS A 115 7.88 -20.20 -15.96
C LYS A 115 8.77 -21.29 -15.42
N LYS A 116 9.56 -21.86 -16.30
CA LYS A 116 10.58 -22.79 -15.86
C LYS A 116 11.54 -22.05 -14.95
N SER A 117 11.75 -22.54 -13.76
CA SER A 117 12.70 -21.94 -12.88
C SER A 117 14.10 -22.15 -13.47
N ASN A 118 14.71 -21.11 -13.76
CA ASN A 118 16.11 -21.17 -14.10
C ASN A 118 16.86 -20.97 -12.85
N ASN A 119 17.16 -21.51 -12.39
CA ASN A 119 17.55 -21.17 -11.40
C ASN A 119 18.37 -20.42 -10.99
N ARG A 120 18.21 -19.89 -11.14
CA ARG A 120 18.60 -19.14 -10.92
C ARG A 120 18.69 -18.46 -10.08
N TYR A 121 18.90 -18.41 -9.66
CA TYR A 121 18.86 -17.75 -9.02
C TYR A 121 19.30 -17.98 -8.30
N LYS A 122 19.72 -18.46 -8.39
CA LYS A 122 20.07 -18.77 -7.88
C LYS A 122 20.46 -18.25 -6.97
N GLY A 123 20.60 -18.18 -6.67
CA GLY A 123 20.67 -17.71 -5.95
C GLY A 123 20.76 -16.89 -5.35
N TYR A 124 20.74 -16.65 -5.23
CA TYR A 124 20.57 -15.90 -4.74
C TYR A 124 20.29 -15.68 -4.06
N ARG A 125 20.35 -15.79 -3.97
CA ARG A 125 20.07 -15.65 -3.40
C ARG A 125 20.11 -15.50 -2.87
#